data_c3eda898bdce890fd8bfbe0b6fa6b52a
#
_entry.id   c3eda898bdce890fd8bfbe0b6fa6b52a
#
_cell.length_a   1.000
_cell.length_b   1.000
_cell.length_c   1.000
_cell.angle_alpha   90.00
_cell.angle_beta   90.00
_cell.angle_gamma   90.00
#
_symmetry.space_group_name_H-M   'P 1'
#
loop_
_entity.id
_entity.type
_entity.pdbx_description
1 polymer ?
#
loop_
_entity_poly.entity_id
_entity_poly.type
_entity_poly.pdbx_seq_one_letter_code
_entity_poly.pdbx_strand_id
1 'polypeptide(L)'
;MRIASQHESLLNGLFDWMDAHPQRPVLGTCAGAILMAEPGDGRAAYLGASIARNAWGRQRESFEAVVSVTLEAPEVDAPKAAEPAPRDRFSHQPLEVSSQAAASVESGFPGVFIRAPRFSNEGLRADAIATLGEEIVGVLDGAHLGVTFHPELTLDRRFHRWLLTAATLTKEEE
;
A
#
# COMPACT_ATOMS: atom_id res chain seq x y z
N MET A 1 -2.75 6.62 -16.21
CA MET A 1 -1.47 7.30 -16.49
C MET A 1 -1.60 8.66 -17.15
N ARG A 2 -2.54 8.90 -18.09
CA ARG A 2 -2.70 10.25 -18.72
C ARG A 2 -3.10 11.37 -17.76
N ILE A 3 -3.76 11.06 -16.64
CA ILE A 3 -4.15 12.09 -15.65
C ILE A 3 -2.95 12.50 -14.78
N ALA A 4 -2.03 11.58 -14.48
CA ALA A 4 -0.83 11.89 -13.72
C ALA A 4 0.13 12.81 -14.49
N SER A 5 0.23 12.66 -15.83
CA SER A 5 1.08 13.51 -16.65
C SER A 5 0.60 14.98 -16.75
N GLN A 6 -0.68 15.25 -16.44
CA GLN A 6 -1.20 16.63 -16.34
C GLN A 6 -0.85 17.30 -15.00
N HIS A 7 -0.32 16.54 -14.04
CA HIS A 7 0.07 17.00 -12.71
C HIS A 7 1.52 16.64 -12.37
N GLU A 8 2.42 16.65 -13.37
CA GLU A 8 3.85 16.38 -13.16
C GLU A 8 4.45 17.22 -12.02
N SER A 9 4.03 18.48 -11.91
CA SER A 9 4.48 19.36 -10.82
C SER A 9 4.06 18.86 -9.43
N LEU A 10 2.88 18.23 -9.30
CA LEU A 10 2.41 17.68 -8.03
C LEU A 10 3.20 16.45 -7.63
N LEU A 11 3.44 15.53 -8.57
CA LEU A 11 4.23 14.32 -8.31
C LEU A 11 5.68 14.67 -8.00
N ASN A 12 6.27 15.60 -8.75
CA ASN A 12 7.63 16.06 -8.46
C ASN A 12 7.72 16.71 -7.09
N GLY A 13 6.75 17.55 -6.70
CA GLY A 13 6.69 18.13 -5.37
C GLY A 13 6.55 17.08 -4.26
N LEU A 14 5.78 16.01 -4.49
CA LEU A 14 5.68 14.88 -3.55
C LEU A 14 7.02 14.15 -3.42
N PHE A 15 7.67 13.83 -4.53
CA PHE A 15 8.96 13.15 -4.52
C PHE A 15 10.06 14.02 -3.89
N ASP A 16 10.09 15.33 -4.19
CA ASP A 16 11.02 16.26 -3.55
C ASP A 16 10.83 16.31 -2.03
N TRP A 17 9.55 16.23 -1.58
CA TRP A 17 9.24 16.13 -0.17
C TRP A 17 9.69 14.80 0.43
N MET A 18 9.49 13.67 -0.24
CA MET A 18 9.95 12.35 0.20
C MET A 18 11.48 12.29 0.28
N ASP A 19 12.19 12.86 -0.70
CA ASP A 19 13.66 12.95 -0.71
C ASP A 19 14.18 13.79 0.47
N ALA A 20 13.47 14.88 0.82
CA ALA A 20 13.82 15.73 1.95
C ALA A 20 13.47 15.12 3.32
N HIS A 21 12.55 14.17 3.35
CA HIS A 21 12.03 13.56 4.59
C HIS A 21 11.99 12.02 4.49
N PRO A 22 13.14 11.35 4.33
CA PRO A 22 13.19 9.91 4.04
C PRO A 22 12.64 9.02 5.17
N GLN A 23 12.54 9.55 6.40
CA GLN A 23 12.00 8.85 7.56
C GLN A 23 10.48 9.04 7.71
N ARG A 24 9.85 9.90 6.92
CA ARG A 24 8.42 10.09 6.99
C ARG A 24 7.69 8.93 6.31
N PRO A 25 6.72 8.29 6.98
CA PRO A 25 6.03 7.15 6.44
C PRO A 25 5.15 7.52 5.25
N VAL A 26 5.24 6.70 4.21
CA VAL A 26 4.42 6.82 3.00
C VAL A 26 3.82 5.46 2.68
N LEU A 27 2.53 5.42 2.35
CA LEU A 27 1.83 4.25 1.86
C LEU A 27 1.46 4.44 0.38
N GLY A 28 2.06 3.64 -0.50
CA GLY A 28 1.71 3.56 -1.91
C GLY A 28 0.78 2.38 -2.18
N THR A 29 -0.41 2.63 -2.72
CA THR A 29 -1.37 1.58 -3.11
C THR A 29 -1.45 1.46 -4.63
N CYS A 30 -1.46 0.26 -5.17
CA CYS A 30 -1.60 -0.04 -6.60
C CYS A 30 -0.65 0.82 -7.47
N ALA A 31 -1.16 1.85 -8.15
CA ALA A 31 -0.36 2.78 -8.94
C ALA A 31 0.66 3.56 -8.10
N GLY A 32 0.35 3.84 -6.83
CA GLY A 32 1.28 4.46 -5.88
C GLY A 32 2.50 3.58 -5.62
N ALA A 33 2.33 2.28 -5.48
CA ALA A 33 3.44 1.35 -5.34
C ALA A 33 4.34 1.33 -6.59
N ILE A 34 3.75 1.45 -7.80
CA ILE A 34 4.53 1.57 -9.04
C ILE A 34 5.35 2.86 -9.03
N LEU A 35 4.75 3.99 -8.66
CA LEU A 35 5.45 5.27 -8.60
C LEU A 35 6.59 5.28 -7.58
N MET A 36 6.43 4.56 -6.46
CA MET A 36 7.48 4.44 -5.44
C MET A 36 8.61 3.48 -5.85
N ALA A 37 8.31 2.41 -6.59
CA ALA A 37 9.31 1.49 -7.11
C ALA A 37 10.02 2.04 -8.36
N GLU A 38 9.31 2.83 -9.18
CA GLU A 38 9.80 3.40 -10.44
C GLU A 38 9.41 4.89 -10.54
N PRO A 39 10.01 5.80 -9.73
CA PRO A 39 9.62 7.21 -9.69
C PRO A 39 9.92 7.96 -11.00
N GLY A 40 10.83 7.45 -11.82
CA GLY A 40 11.23 8.11 -13.06
C GLY A 40 12.25 9.23 -12.84
N ASP A 41 12.54 9.99 -13.91
CA ASP A 41 13.38 11.21 -13.93
C ASP A 41 14.77 11.03 -13.27
N GLY A 42 15.31 9.80 -13.28
CA GLY A 42 16.60 9.47 -12.69
C GLY A 42 16.62 9.42 -11.15
N ARG A 43 15.47 9.49 -10.49
CA ARG A 43 15.33 9.36 -9.03
C ARG A 43 15.61 7.93 -8.57
N ALA A 44 16.15 7.79 -7.39
CA ALA A 44 16.26 6.50 -6.72
C ALA A 44 14.87 5.95 -6.39
N ALA A 45 14.73 4.62 -6.44
CA ALA A 45 13.50 3.97 -6.01
C ALA A 45 13.32 4.12 -4.50
N TYR A 46 12.08 4.39 -4.07
CA TYR A 46 11.69 4.45 -2.64
C TYR A 46 11.38 3.07 -2.08
N LEU A 47 11.18 2.08 -2.96
CA LEU A 47 11.00 0.68 -2.58
C LEU A 47 12.07 -0.15 -3.27
N GLY A 48 12.86 -0.89 -2.51
CA GLY A 48 13.90 -1.80 -3.00
C GLY A 48 13.32 -3.07 -3.62
N ALA A 49 12.35 -2.90 -4.52
CA ALA A 49 11.64 -3.98 -5.20
C ALA A 49 11.36 -3.61 -6.66
N SER A 50 11.57 -4.53 -7.58
CA SER A 50 11.12 -4.39 -8.96
C SER A 50 9.62 -4.67 -9.05
N ILE A 51 8.90 -3.96 -9.92
CA ILE A 51 7.46 -4.07 -10.06
C ILE A 51 7.05 -4.29 -11.52
N ALA A 52 6.27 -5.33 -11.79
CA ALA A 52 5.76 -5.63 -13.12
C ALA A 52 4.30 -5.18 -13.23
N ARG A 53 3.99 -4.37 -14.27
CA ARG A 53 2.63 -3.90 -14.56
C ARG A 53 1.86 -4.99 -15.28
N ASN A 54 0.55 -5.09 -15.03
CA ASN A 54 -0.38 -6.03 -15.69
C ASN A 54 0.07 -7.50 -15.60
N ALA A 55 0.67 -7.89 -14.50
CA ALA A 55 1.34 -9.17 -14.36
C ALA A 55 0.43 -10.36 -14.02
N TRP A 56 -0.89 -10.14 -13.82
CA TRP A 56 -1.86 -11.19 -13.50
C TRP A 56 -2.51 -11.86 -14.72
N GLY A 57 -2.08 -11.48 -15.93
CA GLY A 57 -2.58 -11.99 -17.20
C GLY A 57 -3.92 -11.37 -17.62
N ARG A 58 -4.30 -11.62 -18.90
CA ARG A 58 -5.48 -10.99 -19.51
C ARG A 58 -6.84 -11.41 -18.90
N GLN A 59 -6.87 -12.50 -18.12
CA GLN A 59 -8.12 -13.03 -17.55
C GLN A 59 -8.47 -12.50 -16.16
N ARG A 60 -7.53 -11.79 -15.48
CA ARG A 60 -7.76 -11.25 -14.14
C ARG A 60 -7.50 -9.77 -14.11
N GLU A 61 -8.40 -9.00 -14.70
CA GLU A 61 -8.31 -7.52 -14.63
C GLU A 61 -8.62 -7.00 -13.23
N SER A 62 -9.55 -7.65 -12.51
CA SER A 62 -9.91 -7.32 -11.13
C SER A 62 -10.39 -8.56 -10.40
N PHE A 63 -9.97 -8.73 -9.16
CA PHE A 63 -10.36 -9.87 -8.32
C PHE A 63 -10.17 -9.53 -6.84
N GLU A 64 -10.78 -10.33 -5.99
CA GLU A 64 -10.62 -10.32 -4.55
C GLU A 64 -9.94 -11.59 -4.10
N ALA A 65 -9.08 -11.48 -3.11
CA ALA A 65 -8.38 -12.62 -2.53
C ALA A 65 -7.96 -12.36 -1.08
N VAL A 66 -7.82 -13.43 -0.31
CA VAL A 66 -7.24 -13.35 1.03
C VAL A 66 -5.72 -13.24 0.90
N VAL A 67 -5.16 -12.15 1.39
CA VAL A 67 -3.73 -11.86 1.43
C VAL A 67 -3.21 -12.21 2.82
N SER A 68 -2.11 -12.97 2.90
CA SER A 68 -1.38 -13.17 4.16
C SER A 68 -0.55 -11.93 4.46
N VAL A 69 -0.67 -11.38 5.68
CA VAL A 69 0.00 -10.14 6.08
C VAL A 69 0.80 -10.36 7.35
N THR A 70 2.08 -10.02 7.30
CA THR A 70 3.03 -10.07 8.43
C THR A 70 3.47 -8.67 8.89
N LEU A 71 2.74 -7.63 8.45
CA LEU A 71 3.02 -6.25 8.84
C LEU A 71 2.80 -6.08 10.34
N GLU A 72 3.89 -5.84 11.06
CA GLU A 72 3.83 -5.48 12.46
C GLU A 72 3.42 -4.02 12.60
N ALA A 73 2.39 -3.77 13.41
CA ALA A 73 2.07 -2.40 13.77
C ALA A 73 3.15 -1.91 14.73
N PRO A 74 3.68 -0.68 14.55
CA PRO A 74 4.54 -0.07 15.57
C PRO A 74 3.80 -0.08 16.93
N GLU A 75 4.49 -0.48 17.99
CA GLU A 75 3.93 -0.49 19.34
C GLU A 75 3.67 0.95 19.82
N VAL A 76 2.47 1.41 19.66
CA VAL A 76 1.95 2.62 20.33
C VAL A 76 0.58 2.26 20.86
N ASP A 77 0.23 2.80 22.00
CA ASP A 77 -1.15 2.77 22.49
C ASP A 77 -2.07 3.24 21.35
N ALA A 78 -2.74 2.29 20.71
CA ALA A 78 -3.53 2.56 19.53
C ALA A 78 -4.53 3.66 19.88
N PRO A 79 -4.57 4.79 19.18
CA PRO A 79 -5.61 5.76 19.36
C PRO A 79 -6.94 5.01 19.22
N LYS A 80 -7.83 5.14 20.22
CA LYS A 80 -9.17 4.54 20.18
C LYS A 80 -9.71 4.74 18.78
N ALA A 81 -10.12 3.65 18.14
CA ALA A 81 -10.63 3.68 16.79
C ALA A 81 -11.60 4.85 16.68
N ALA A 82 -11.24 5.85 15.89
CA ALA A 82 -12.15 6.94 15.60
C ALA A 82 -13.40 6.32 15.02
N GLU A 83 -14.56 6.76 15.47
CA GLU A 83 -15.83 6.37 14.84
C GLU A 83 -15.69 6.56 13.32
N PRO A 84 -16.22 5.65 12.53
CA PRO A 84 -16.12 5.77 11.07
C PRO A 84 -16.63 7.14 10.67
N ALA A 85 -15.80 7.87 9.91
CA ALA A 85 -16.19 9.19 9.41
C ALA A 85 -17.58 9.13 8.78
N PRO A 86 -18.43 10.15 8.96
CA PRO A 86 -19.75 10.17 8.36
C PRO A 86 -19.61 9.92 6.86
N ARG A 87 -20.37 8.96 6.35
CA ARG A 87 -20.37 8.54 4.95
C ARG A 87 -20.60 9.76 4.08
N ASP A 88 -19.63 10.07 3.22
CA ASP A 88 -19.86 11.08 2.22
C ASP A 88 -20.83 10.55 1.15
N ARG A 89 -21.29 11.46 0.27
CA ARG A 89 -22.31 11.14 -0.76
C ARG A 89 -21.83 10.16 -1.83
N PHE A 90 -20.56 9.79 -1.81
CA PHE A 90 -19.90 8.89 -2.76
C PHE A 90 -19.46 7.59 -2.08
N SER A 91 -20.10 7.22 -0.97
CA SER A 91 -19.75 6.02 -0.21
C SER A 91 -19.79 4.76 -1.09
N HIS A 92 -18.65 4.42 -1.66
CA HIS A 92 -18.42 3.06 -2.09
C HIS A 92 -18.43 2.21 -0.82
N GLN A 93 -19.40 1.35 -0.68
CA GLN A 93 -19.41 0.42 0.45
C GLN A 93 -18.21 -0.52 0.29
N PRO A 94 -17.41 -0.73 1.34
CA PRO A 94 -16.35 -1.73 1.30
C PRO A 94 -16.94 -3.08 0.94
N LEU A 95 -16.19 -3.89 0.20
CA LEU A 95 -16.62 -5.20 -0.24
C LEU A 95 -16.70 -6.14 0.98
N GLU A 96 -17.91 -6.37 1.49
CA GLU A 96 -18.14 -7.18 2.69
C GLU A 96 -17.71 -8.63 2.51
N VAL A 97 -17.79 -9.15 1.28
CA VAL A 97 -17.45 -10.53 0.94
C VAL A 97 -15.98 -10.85 1.24
N SER A 98 -15.07 -9.98 0.82
CA SER A 98 -13.64 -10.15 1.09
C SER A 98 -13.32 -10.03 2.57
N SER A 99 -14.02 -9.16 3.30
CA SER A 99 -13.85 -9.01 4.75
C SER A 99 -14.23 -10.29 5.50
N GLN A 100 -15.30 -10.96 5.10
CA GLN A 100 -15.72 -12.24 5.69
C GLN A 100 -14.73 -13.36 5.39
N ALA A 101 -14.25 -13.46 4.14
CA ALA A 101 -13.27 -14.45 3.75
C ALA A 101 -11.96 -14.29 4.52
N ALA A 102 -11.49 -13.06 4.71
CA ALA A 102 -10.26 -12.77 5.45
C ALA A 102 -10.37 -13.07 6.94
N ALA A 103 -11.53 -12.87 7.55
CA ALA A 103 -11.77 -13.15 8.96
C ALA A 103 -11.60 -14.63 9.33
N SER A 104 -11.63 -15.54 8.36
CA SER A 104 -11.39 -16.98 8.56
C SER A 104 -9.89 -17.36 8.66
N VAL A 105 -8.99 -16.41 8.37
CA VAL A 105 -7.53 -16.61 8.37
C VAL A 105 -6.90 -15.65 9.37
N GLU A 106 -6.11 -16.17 10.32
CA GLU A 106 -5.53 -15.40 11.43
C GLU A 106 -4.77 -14.14 10.96
N SER A 107 -3.95 -14.25 9.91
CA SER A 107 -3.23 -13.14 9.28
C SER A 107 -3.91 -12.60 8.03
N GLY A 108 -5.13 -13.05 7.71
CA GLY A 108 -5.84 -12.73 6.48
C GLY A 108 -6.18 -11.26 6.36
N PHE A 109 -6.05 -10.74 5.15
CA PHE A 109 -6.48 -9.41 4.76
C PHE A 109 -7.33 -9.49 3.48
N PRO A 110 -8.48 -8.81 3.40
CA PRO A 110 -9.33 -8.82 2.21
C PRO A 110 -8.70 -7.96 1.10
N GLY A 111 -7.85 -8.56 0.26
CA GLY A 111 -7.18 -7.87 -0.84
C GLY A 111 -8.11 -7.64 -2.03
N VAL A 112 -8.27 -6.38 -2.44
CA VAL A 112 -8.98 -5.98 -3.65
C VAL A 112 -7.96 -5.57 -4.71
N PHE A 113 -7.87 -6.34 -5.79
CA PHE A 113 -6.92 -6.15 -6.88
C PHE A 113 -7.64 -5.62 -8.12
N ILE A 114 -7.21 -4.45 -8.64
CA ILE A 114 -7.78 -3.82 -9.84
C ILE A 114 -6.64 -3.56 -10.81
N ARG A 115 -6.54 -4.39 -11.86
CA ARG A 115 -5.42 -4.36 -12.82
C ARG A 115 -4.06 -4.22 -12.12
N ALA A 116 -3.92 -4.95 -11.02
CA ALA A 116 -2.84 -4.78 -10.06
C ALA A 116 -1.47 -5.13 -10.68
N PRO A 117 -0.41 -4.44 -10.26
CA PRO A 117 0.95 -4.86 -10.55
C PRO A 117 1.37 -6.04 -9.66
N ARG A 118 2.59 -6.55 -9.85
CA ARG A 118 3.23 -7.57 -8.99
C ARG A 118 4.64 -7.13 -8.67
N PHE A 119 5.06 -7.34 -7.44
CA PHE A 119 6.47 -7.25 -7.10
C PHE A 119 7.22 -8.50 -7.59
N SER A 120 8.48 -8.31 -8.00
CA SER A 120 9.35 -9.41 -8.36
C SER A 120 10.09 -9.91 -7.12
N ASN A 121 10.25 -11.23 -7.01
CA ASN A 121 11.12 -11.82 -5.99
C ASN A 121 12.59 -11.61 -6.33
N GLU A 122 12.90 -11.36 -7.62
CA GLU A 122 14.26 -11.17 -8.08
C GLU A 122 14.77 -9.78 -7.69
N GLY A 123 15.90 -9.74 -6.98
CA GLY A 123 16.54 -8.49 -6.55
C GLY A 123 15.78 -7.74 -5.46
N LEU A 124 14.84 -8.38 -4.78
CA LEU A 124 14.12 -7.79 -3.65
C LEU A 124 15.08 -7.45 -2.51
N ARG A 125 15.05 -6.19 -2.05
CA ARG A 125 15.82 -5.69 -0.90
C ARG A 125 14.90 -5.20 0.23
N ALA A 126 13.65 -4.88 -0.10
CA ALA A 126 12.62 -4.53 0.87
C ALA A 126 12.05 -5.78 1.58
N ASP A 127 11.48 -5.61 2.74
CA ASP A 127 10.81 -6.68 3.49
C ASP A 127 9.47 -7.04 2.84
N ALA A 128 9.26 -8.32 2.50
CA ALA A 128 7.98 -8.78 2.02
C ALA A 128 7.00 -8.91 3.20
N ILE A 129 6.00 -8.03 3.29
CA ILE A 129 5.04 -7.96 4.40
C ILE A 129 3.63 -8.44 4.03
N ALA A 130 3.38 -8.66 2.76
CA ALA A 130 2.10 -9.20 2.30
C ALA A 130 2.29 -10.13 1.11
N THR A 131 1.65 -11.30 1.14
CA THR A 131 1.74 -12.30 0.07
C THR A 131 0.38 -12.85 -0.32
N LEU A 132 0.24 -13.21 -1.60
CA LEU A 132 -0.88 -13.97 -2.15
C LEU A 132 -0.34 -15.30 -2.70
N GLY A 133 -0.44 -16.36 -1.89
CA GLY A 133 0.33 -17.57 -2.14
C GLY A 133 1.84 -17.27 -2.10
N GLU A 134 2.53 -17.58 -3.18
CA GLU A 134 3.97 -17.32 -3.33
C GLU A 134 4.28 -15.91 -3.89
N GLU A 135 3.26 -15.15 -4.28
CA GLU A 135 3.41 -13.85 -4.91
C GLU A 135 3.52 -12.73 -3.87
N ILE A 136 4.54 -11.90 -3.98
CA ILE A 136 4.69 -10.72 -3.12
C ILE A 136 3.74 -9.63 -3.62
N VAL A 137 2.85 -9.19 -2.74
CA VAL A 137 1.84 -8.15 -3.02
C VAL A 137 1.95 -6.94 -2.08
N GLY A 138 2.90 -6.98 -1.14
CA GLY A 138 3.22 -5.85 -0.28
C GLY A 138 4.64 -5.92 0.24
N VAL A 139 5.33 -4.77 0.22
CA VAL A 139 6.72 -4.62 0.68
C VAL A 139 6.85 -3.39 1.57
N LEU A 140 7.76 -3.47 2.55
CA LEU A 140 8.16 -2.37 3.42
C LEU A 140 9.66 -2.11 3.24
N ASP A 141 10.02 -0.86 2.99
CA ASP A 141 11.40 -0.40 2.86
C ASP A 141 11.60 0.84 3.75
N GLY A 142 12.18 0.65 4.92
CA GLY A 142 12.29 1.70 5.92
C GLY A 142 10.91 2.27 6.31
N ALA A 143 10.70 3.55 6.04
CA ALA A 143 9.42 4.24 6.28
C ALA A 143 8.41 4.13 5.12
N HIS A 144 8.75 3.43 4.05
CA HIS A 144 7.95 3.38 2.83
C HIS A 144 7.27 2.02 2.66
N LEU A 145 5.95 2.01 2.61
CA LEU A 145 5.12 0.82 2.45
C LEU A 145 4.44 0.82 1.08
N GLY A 146 4.66 -0.20 0.29
CA GLY A 146 4.00 -0.39 -1.02
C GLY A 146 3.13 -1.64 -1.03
N VAL A 147 1.88 -1.52 -1.46
CA VAL A 147 0.98 -2.66 -1.69
C VAL A 147 0.38 -2.60 -3.09
N THR A 148 0.20 -3.75 -3.72
CA THR A 148 -0.30 -3.84 -5.10
C THR A 148 -1.83 -3.86 -5.20
N PHE A 149 -2.52 -4.00 -4.08
CA PHE A 149 -3.97 -4.01 -3.94
C PHE A 149 -4.49 -2.68 -3.35
N HIS A 150 -5.79 -2.59 -3.14
CA HIS A 150 -6.52 -1.41 -2.68
C HIS A 150 -7.04 -1.59 -1.24
N PRO A 151 -6.23 -1.36 -0.19
CA PRO A 151 -6.68 -1.51 1.20
C PRO A 151 -7.77 -0.51 1.57
N GLU A 152 -7.85 0.63 0.88
CA GLU A 152 -8.88 1.65 1.09
C GLU A 152 -10.30 1.18 0.73
N LEU A 153 -10.42 0.12 -0.07
CA LEU A 153 -11.71 -0.46 -0.49
C LEU A 153 -12.25 -1.53 0.49
N THR A 154 -11.59 -1.73 1.63
CA THR A 154 -11.97 -2.73 2.63
C THR A 154 -12.30 -2.09 3.98
N LEU A 155 -12.94 -2.85 4.87
CA LEU A 155 -13.18 -2.41 6.27
C LEU A 155 -11.92 -2.58 7.15
N ASP A 156 -10.98 -3.43 6.74
CA ASP A 156 -9.75 -3.64 7.47
C ASP A 156 -8.81 -2.44 7.29
N ARG A 157 -8.48 -1.78 8.38
CA ARG A 157 -7.69 -0.54 8.40
C ARG A 157 -6.23 -0.74 8.80
N ARG A 158 -5.71 -1.99 8.85
CA ARG A 158 -4.36 -2.26 9.35
C ARG A 158 -3.26 -1.46 8.65
N PHE A 159 -3.29 -1.31 7.33
CA PHE A 159 -2.31 -0.52 6.57
C PHE A 159 -2.42 0.98 6.87
N HIS A 160 -3.63 1.50 6.98
CA HIS A 160 -3.85 2.91 7.32
C HIS A 160 -3.48 3.20 8.79
N ARG A 161 -3.74 2.25 9.69
CA ARG A 161 -3.29 2.35 11.10
C ARG A 161 -1.78 2.35 11.19
N TRP A 162 -1.11 1.45 10.47
CA TRP A 162 0.34 1.43 10.39
C TRP A 162 0.87 2.81 9.98
N LEU A 163 0.35 3.40 8.88
CA LEU A 163 0.75 4.72 8.40
C LEU A 163 0.58 5.81 9.47
N LEU A 164 -0.59 5.85 10.12
CA LEU A 164 -0.86 6.85 11.16
C LEU A 164 0.04 6.68 12.37
N THR A 165 0.25 5.45 12.83
CA THR A 165 1.10 5.14 13.97
C THR A 165 2.55 5.49 13.67
N ALA A 166 3.08 5.07 12.53
CA ALA A 166 4.43 5.41 12.10
C ALA A 166 4.64 6.93 11.98
N ALA A 167 3.63 7.66 11.45
CA ALA A 167 3.69 9.11 11.33
C ALA A 167 3.65 9.84 12.69
N THR A 168 3.06 9.23 13.72
CA THR A 168 3.04 9.80 15.08
C THR A 168 4.40 9.63 15.74
N LEU A 169 5.03 8.50 15.62
CA LEU A 169 6.35 8.21 16.19
C LEU A 169 7.44 9.14 15.62
N THR A 170 7.45 9.36 14.31
CA THR A 170 8.44 10.25 13.69
C THR A 170 8.32 11.72 14.07
N LYS A 171 7.20 12.14 14.68
CA LYS A 171 7.04 13.51 15.21
C LYS A 171 7.63 13.70 16.61
N GLU A 172 7.76 12.62 17.37
CA GLU A 172 8.29 12.69 18.74
C GLU A 172 9.82 12.70 18.77
N GLU A 173 10.47 12.38 17.65
CA GLU A 173 11.93 12.35 17.50
C GLU A 173 12.53 13.68 16.94
N GLU A 174 11.71 14.64 16.55
CA GLU A 174 12.09 16.00 16.08
C GLU A 174 11.96 17.04 17.20
#